data_48d6475598b0a1aba70c75b5cb03e166
#
_entry.id   48d6475598b0a1aba70c75b5cb03e166
#
_cell.length_a   1.000
_cell.length_b   1.000
_cell.length_c   1.000
_cell.angle_alpha   90.00
_cell.angle_beta   90.00
_cell.angle_gamma   90.00
#
_symmetry.space_group_name_H-M   'P 1'
#
loop_
_entity.id
_entity.type
_entity.pdbx_description
1 polymer ?
#
loop_
_entity_poly.entity_id
_entity_poly.type
_entity_poly.pdbx_seq_one_letter_code
_entity_poly.pdbx_strand_id
1 'polypeptide(L)'
;MTSLVEPVADLVPLQAIFLDVDGVLCCNDYAVLQPELLANLTMAIENTGAVVVVSSDWRLFPSKFTELCRALKHRNIRVIGKTQPSDTEGARPLEIIRFLTTFHAKMKRQSKPFRIKRWLAVDDR
;
A
#
# COMPACT_ATOMS: atom_id res chain seq x y z
N MET A 1 6.41 24.73 31.02
CA MET A 1 6.15 24.39 30.64
C MET A 1 5.76 23.77 30.39
N THR A 2 5.49 23.74 29.97
CA THR A 2 5.25 23.16 29.58
C THR A 2 4.79 22.52 29.06
N SER A 3 4.28 22.34 29.01
CA SER A 3 3.92 21.55 28.42
C SER A 3 4.10 21.28 27.67
N LEU A 4 4.23 21.25 27.58
CA LEU A 4 4.25 20.89 26.67
C LEU A 4 3.75 19.85 26.03
N VAL A 5 2.82 19.83 25.81
CA VAL A 5 2.17 18.96 24.90
C VAL A 5 2.77 19.19 23.55
N GLU A 6 3.54 18.26 23.10
CA GLU A 6 4.04 18.32 21.77
C GLU A 6 2.88 18.44 20.81
N PRO A 7 2.83 19.47 20.05
CA PRO A 7 1.82 19.57 19.04
C PRO A 7 1.96 18.40 18.10
N VAL A 8 0.86 17.76 17.88
CA VAL A 8 0.75 16.69 16.91
C VAL A 8 0.97 17.21 15.50
N ALA A 9 1.35 18.47 15.40
CA ALA A 9 1.47 19.18 14.14
C ALA A 9 2.52 18.60 13.19
N ASP A 10 3.47 17.83 13.73
CA ASP A 10 4.58 17.36 12.92
C ASP A 10 4.37 15.98 12.31
N LEU A 11 3.11 15.55 12.16
CA LEU A 11 2.81 14.32 11.46
C LEU A 11 3.15 14.46 9.98
N VAL A 12 3.81 13.43 9.45
CA VAL A 12 4.16 13.37 8.04
C VAL A 12 3.00 12.72 7.29
N PRO A 13 2.31 13.49 6.43
CA PRO A 13 1.19 12.92 5.69
C PRO A 13 1.69 12.01 4.57
N LEU A 14 1.06 10.85 4.45
CA LEU A 14 1.32 9.93 3.38
C LEU A 14 0.09 9.82 2.49
N GLN A 15 0.33 9.63 1.20
CA GLN A 15 -0.69 9.18 0.26
C GLN A 15 -0.41 7.72 -0.01
N ALA A 16 -1.42 6.87 0.02
CA ALA A 16 -1.26 5.44 -0.16
C ALA A 16 -2.08 4.93 -1.34
N ILE A 17 -1.52 3.98 -2.07
CA ILE A 17 -2.23 3.25 -3.09
C ILE A 17 -2.38 1.82 -2.59
N PHE A 18 -3.62 1.36 -2.44
CA PHE A 18 -3.93 -0.03 -2.15
C PHE A 18 -4.00 -0.74 -3.49
N LEU A 19 -2.99 -1.53 -3.78
CA LEU A 19 -2.69 -2.04 -5.11
C LEU A 19 -3.12 -3.49 -5.27
N ASP A 20 -3.98 -3.76 -6.25
CA ASP A 20 -4.19 -5.08 -6.78
C ASP A 20 -3.17 -5.34 -7.90
N VAL A 21 -2.92 -6.60 -8.21
CA VAL A 21 -1.95 -6.98 -9.24
C VAL A 21 -2.66 -7.54 -10.46
N ASP A 22 -3.56 -8.51 -10.25
CA ASP A 22 -4.28 -9.13 -11.37
C ASP A 22 -5.23 -8.11 -11.98
N GLY A 23 -5.12 -7.91 -13.28
CA GLY A 23 -5.89 -6.90 -13.98
C GLY A 23 -5.29 -5.50 -13.93
N VAL A 24 -4.25 -5.26 -13.12
CA VAL A 24 -3.61 -3.95 -13.00
C VAL A 24 -2.16 -4.00 -13.46
N LEU A 25 -1.35 -4.88 -12.90
CA LEU A 25 0.05 -5.05 -13.27
C LEU A 25 0.30 -6.33 -14.06
N CYS A 26 -0.68 -7.20 -14.11
CA CYS A 26 -0.61 -8.50 -14.73
C CYS A 26 -1.96 -8.81 -15.38
N CYS A 27 -2.00 -8.73 -16.71
CA CYS A 27 -3.22 -8.97 -17.49
C CYS A 27 -3.09 -10.20 -18.38
N ASN A 28 -2.22 -11.14 -18.00
CA ASN A 28 -2.00 -12.36 -18.75
C ASN A 28 -2.23 -13.60 -17.90
N ASP A 29 -2.37 -14.76 -18.57
CA ASP A 29 -2.65 -16.02 -17.89
C ASP A 29 -1.44 -16.64 -17.22
N TYR A 30 -0.26 -16.04 -17.35
CA TYR A 30 0.99 -16.59 -16.84
C TYR A 30 1.41 -16.00 -15.49
N ALA A 31 0.62 -15.09 -14.97
CA ALA A 31 0.94 -14.37 -13.72
C ALA A 31 2.31 -13.70 -13.76
N VAL A 32 2.62 -13.06 -14.88
CA VAL A 32 3.88 -12.33 -15.09
C VAL A 32 3.58 -10.84 -15.05
N LEU A 33 4.35 -10.11 -14.25
CA LEU A 33 4.24 -8.66 -14.18
C LEU A 33 4.65 -8.04 -15.53
N GLN A 34 3.85 -7.08 -15.98
CA GLN A 34 4.05 -6.46 -17.28
C GLN A 34 4.77 -5.13 -17.14
N PRO A 35 5.95 -4.97 -17.80
CA PRO A 35 6.75 -3.76 -17.65
C PRO A 35 6.01 -2.47 -17.96
N GLU A 36 5.16 -2.46 -19.00
CA GLU A 36 4.41 -1.26 -19.36
C GLU A 36 3.41 -0.86 -18.27
N LEU A 37 2.81 -1.82 -17.59
CA LEU A 37 1.88 -1.54 -16.49
C LEU A 37 2.63 -1.08 -15.25
N LEU A 38 3.79 -1.66 -14.99
CA LEU A 38 4.68 -1.19 -13.93
C LEU A 38 5.15 0.25 -14.21
N ALA A 39 5.43 0.59 -15.47
CA ALA A 39 5.82 1.93 -15.84
C ALA A 39 4.69 2.93 -15.58
N ASN A 40 3.44 2.55 -15.87
CA ASN A 40 2.29 3.41 -15.60
C ASN A 40 2.13 3.68 -14.11
N LEU A 41 2.30 2.65 -13.27
CA LEU A 41 2.28 2.80 -11.82
C LEU A 41 3.41 3.71 -11.35
N THR A 42 4.61 3.53 -11.89
CA THR A 42 5.77 4.35 -11.55
C THR A 42 5.49 5.82 -11.80
N MET A 43 4.89 6.15 -12.95
CA MET A 43 4.54 7.53 -13.27
C MET A 43 3.54 8.11 -12.27
N ALA A 44 2.52 7.34 -11.92
CA ALA A 44 1.52 7.79 -10.95
C ALA A 44 2.16 8.07 -9.59
N ILE A 45 3.09 7.24 -9.17
CA ILE A 45 3.78 7.40 -7.88
C ILE A 45 4.75 8.57 -7.92
N GLU A 46 5.50 8.75 -9.01
CA GLU A 46 6.41 9.88 -9.14
C GLU A 46 5.67 11.21 -9.05
N ASN A 47 4.45 11.27 -9.60
CA ASN A 47 3.66 12.50 -9.56
C ASN A 47 3.03 12.79 -8.21
N THR A 48 2.85 11.78 -7.37
CA THR A 48 2.11 11.93 -6.10
C THR A 48 2.96 11.68 -4.86
N GLY A 49 4.09 11.00 -5.00
CA GLY A 49 4.88 10.57 -3.87
C GLY A 49 4.20 9.48 -3.04
N ALA A 50 3.23 8.77 -3.61
CA ALA A 50 2.45 7.79 -2.87
C ALA A 50 3.28 6.58 -2.49
N VAL A 51 2.89 5.95 -1.39
CA VAL A 51 3.41 4.65 -0.97
C VAL A 51 2.40 3.57 -1.34
N VAL A 52 2.84 2.33 -1.37
CA VAL A 52 1.99 1.21 -1.80
C VAL A 52 1.70 0.28 -0.63
N VAL A 53 0.44 -0.12 -0.53
CA VAL A 53 -0.01 -1.23 0.31
C VAL A 53 -0.53 -2.31 -0.62
N VAL A 54 0.01 -3.51 -0.52
CA VAL A 54 -0.39 -4.61 -1.39
C VAL A 54 -1.73 -5.16 -0.91
N SER A 55 -2.71 -5.15 -1.82
CA SER A 55 -4.07 -5.60 -1.54
C SER A 55 -4.48 -6.76 -2.46
N SER A 56 -3.52 -7.34 -3.15
CA SER A 56 -3.71 -8.42 -4.11
C SER A 56 -3.62 -9.79 -3.44
N ASP A 57 -4.23 -10.79 -4.05
CA ASP A 57 -4.07 -12.18 -3.64
C ASP A 57 -2.60 -12.65 -3.71
N TRP A 58 -1.76 -11.97 -4.46
CA TRP A 58 -0.32 -12.24 -4.48
C TRP A 58 0.30 -12.17 -3.09
N ARG A 59 -0.29 -11.38 -2.18
CA ARG A 59 0.21 -11.28 -0.80
C ARG A 59 0.07 -12.57 -0.01
N LEU A 60 -0.76 -13.50 -0.48
CA LEU A 60 -1.02 -14.80 0.18
C LEU A 60 0.02 -15.84 -0.20
N PHE A 61 0.82 -15.59 -1.23
CA PHE A 61 1.80 -16.52 -1.75
C PHE A 61 3.20 -15.91 -1.55
N PRO A 62 4.02 -16.44 -0.62
CA PRO A 62 5.29 -15.81 -0.27
C PRO A 62 6.22 -15.52 -1.46
N SER A 63 6.34 -16.45 -2.40
CA SER A 63 7.20 -16.25 -3.58
C SER A 63 6.66 -15.14 -4.48
N LYS A 64 5.35 -15.06 -4.66
CA LYS A 64 4.71 -14.02 -5.47
C LYS A 64 4.81 -12.66 -4.80
N PHE A 65 4.61 -12.60 -3.52
CA PHE A 65 4.73 -11.36 -2.77
C PHE A 65 6.17 -10.83 -2.83
N THR A 66 7.15 -11.72 -2.67
CA THR A 66 8.56 -11.36 -2.77
C THR A 66 8.91 -10.84 -4.17
N GLU A 67 8.41 -11.51 -5.21
CA GLU A 67 8.61 -11.09 -6.59
C GLU A 67 8.05 -9.69 -6.83
N LEU A 68 6.83 -9.44 -6.35
CA LEU A 68 6.18 -8.14 -6.48
C LEU A 68 6.97 -7.04 -5.76
N CYS A 69 7.32 -7.27 -4.52
CA CYS A 69 8.06 -6.28 -3.72
C CYS A 69 9.42 -5.97 -4.35
N ARG A 70 10.08 -6.97 -4.90
CA ARG A 70 11.37 -6.78 -5.59
C ARG A 70 11.19 -5.92 -6.83
N ALA A 71 10.16 -6.19 -7.63
CA ALA A 71 9.88 -5.42 -8.84
C ALA A 71 9.57 -3.96 -8.51
N LEU A 72 8.78 -3.73 -7.47
CA LEU A 72 8.41 -2.38 -7.04
C LEU A 72 9.63 -1.65 -6.47
N LYS A 73 10.42 -2.31 -5.65
CA LYS A 73 11.64 -1.71 -5.09
C LYS A 73 12.63 -1.32 -6.18
N HIS A 74 12.75 -2.14 -7.22
CA HIS A 74 13.63 -1.86 -8.34
C HIS A 74 13.24 -0.55 -9.05
N ARG A 75 12.00 -0.15 -8.95
CA ARG A 75 11.49 1.10 -9.54
C ARG A 75 11.36 2.22 -8.51
N ASN A 76 11.99 2.07 -7.34
CA ASN A 76 11.95 3.03 -6.25
C ASN A 76 10.54 3.28 -5.71
N ILE A 77 9.68 2.28 -5.81
CA ILE A 77 8.33 2.33 -5.25
C ILE A 77 8.37 1.75 -3.85
N ARG A 78 7.92 2.53 -2.88
CA ARG A 78 7.96 2.15 -1.48
C ARG A 78 6.72 1.37 -1.10
N VAL A 79 6.92 0.13 -0.68
CA VAL A 79 5.84 -0.72 -0.15
C VAL A 79 5.90 -0.65 1.36
N ILE A 80 4.82 -0.22 2.00
CA ILE A 80 4.78 -0.07 3.46
C ILE A 80 4.03 -1.20 4.16
N GLY A 81 3.41 -2.09 3.42
CA GLY A 81 2.72 -3.22 4.02
C GLY A 81 1.77 -3.91 3.06
N LYS A 82 0.97 -4.78 3.64
CA LYS A 82 -0.06 -5.52 2.91
C LYS A 82 -1.29 -5.64 3.78
N THR A 83 -2.48 -5.69 3.13
CA THR A 83 -3.71 -5.92 3.87
C THR A 83 -3.80 -7.38 4.32
N GLN A 84 -4.50 -7.63 5.41
CA GLN A 84 -4.79 -8.99 5.84
C GLN A 84 -6.06 -9.48 5.15
N PRO A 85 -6.08 -10.75 4.72
CA PRO A 85 -7.26 -11.28 4.06
C PRO A 85 -8.43 -11.40 5.03
N SER A 86 -9.64 -11.32 4.47
CA SER A 86 -10.88 -11.53 5.21
C SER A 86 -11.65 -12.63 4.51
N ASP A 87 -12.37 -13.45 5.30
CA ASP A 87 -13.17 -14.54 4.76
C ASP A 87 -14.50 -14.06 4.18
N THR A 88 -14.81 -12.78 4.31
CA THR A 88 -16.08 -12.24 3.86
C THR A 88 -15.97 -11.79 2.41
N GLU A 89 -16.90 -12.24 1.58
CA GLU A 89 -17.00 -11.79 0.21
C GLU A 89 -17.25 -10.28 0.17
N GLY A 90 -16.62 -9.60 -0.77
CA GLY A 90 -16.72 -8.14 -0.86
C GLY A 90 -15.99 -7.39 0.22
N ALA A 91 -15.04 -8.04 0.89
CA ALA A 91 -14.38 -7.51 2.08
C ALA A 91 -13.27 -6.50 1.80
N ARG A 92 -12.99 -6.15 0.53
CA ARG A 92 -11.89 -5.24 0.20
C ARG A 92 -11.94 -3.92 0.97
N PRO A 93 -13.09 -3.22 1.04
CA PRO A 93 -13.14 -1.99 1.83
C PRO A 93 -12.84 -2.23 3.31
N LEU A 94 -13.32 -3.34 3.87
CA LEU A 94 -13.07 -3.67 5.27
C LEU A 94 -11.58 -3.98 5.51
N GLU A 95 -10.94 -4.67 4.59
CA GLU A 95 -9.51 -4.96 4.67
C GLU A 95 -8.69 -3.66 4.67
N ILE A 96 -9.07 -2.70 3.85
CA ILE A 96 -8.41 -1.39 3.78
C ILE A 96 -8.58 -0.65 5.12
N ILE A 97 -9.79 -0.60 5.64
CA ILE A 97 -10.07 0.08 6.90
C ILE A 97 -9.28 -0.55 8.05
N ARG A 98 -9.22 -1.87 8.10
CA ARG A 98 -8.44 -2.58 9.11
C ARG A 98 -6.95 -2.26 8.99
N PHE A 99 -6.44 -2.20 7.77
CA PHE A 99 -5.04 -1.82 7.57
C PHE A 99 -4.78 -0.41 8.10
N LEU A 100 -5.62 0.56 7.75
CA LEU A 100 -5.45 1.94 8.19
C LEU A 100 -5.46 2.04 9.72
N THR A 101 -6.41 1.37 10.36
CA THR A 101 -6.51 1.38 11.82
C THR A 101 -5.27 0.78 12.47
N THR A 102 -4.82 -0.38 11.98
CA THR A 102 -3.64 -1.06 12.52
C THR A 102 -2.37 -0.26 12.27
N PHE A 103 -2.24 0.32 11.08
CA PHE A 103 -1.07 1.13 10.73
C PHE A 103 -0.97 2.35 11.65
N HIS A 104 -2.05 3.09 11.84
CA HIS A 104 -2.04 4.29 12.66
C HIS A 104 -1.77 3.95 14.12
N ALA A 105 -2.33 2.86 14.64
CA ALA A 105 -2.05 2.39 15.98
C ALA A 105 -0.57 2.03 16.17
N LYS A 106 0.01 1.36 15.16
CA LYS A 106 1.42 0.99 15.18
C LYS A 106 2.33 2.23 15.15
N MET A 107 2.01 3.21 14.31
CA MET A 107 2.79 4.44 14.25
C MET A 107 2.76 5.17 15.58
N LYS A 108 1.60 5.27 16.19
CA LYS A 108 1.44 5.90 17.49
C LYS A 108 2.24 5.16 18.57
N ARG A 109 2.13 3.83 18.62
CA ARG A 109 2.83 3.00 19.59
C ARG A 109 4.35 3.11 19.46
N GLN A 110 4.84 3.22 18.23
CA GLN A 110 6.28 3.33 17.95
C GLN A 110 6.77 4.77 17.95
N SER A 111 5.93 5.73 18.27
CA SER A 111 6.25 7.16 18.26
C SER A 111 6.79 7.61 16.89
N LYS A 112 6.25 7.04 15.82
CA LYS A 112 6.59 7.42 14.45
C LYS A 112 5.57 8.41 13.92
N PRO A 113 6.00 9.42 13.14
CA PRO A 113 5.13 10.52 12.75
C PRO A 113 4.29 10.28 11.51
N PHE A 114 4.29 9.09 10.93
CA PHE A 114 3.63 8.86 9.66
C PHE A 114 2.13 8.67 9.83
N ARG A 115 1.37 9.27 8.93
CA ARG A 115 -0.08 9.14 8.89
C ARG A 115 -0.54 9.06 7.44
N ILE A 116 -1.32 8.04 7.11
CA ILE A 116 -1.96 7.96 5.80
C ILE A 116 -3.14 8.93 5.81
N LYS A 117 -3.00 10.00 5.05
CA LYS A 117 -4.00 11.07 5.00
C LYS A 117 -4.97 10.87 3.86
N ARG A 118 -4.49 10.34 2.74
CA ARG A 118 -5.30 10.07 1.56
C ARG A 118 -4.94 8.71 1.01
N TRP A 119 -5.89 8.03 0.44
CA TRP A 119 -5.63 6.75 -0.18
C TRP A 119 -6.56 6.51 -1.37
N LEU A 120 -6.13 5.64 -2.25
CA LEU A 120 -6.86 5.20 -3.42
C LEU A 120 -6.68 3.70 -3.56
N ALA A 121 -7.74 2.99 -3.87
CA ALA A 121 -7.65 1.58 -4.23
C ALA A 121 -7.57 1.47 -5.74
N VAL A 122 -6.53 0.79 -6.22
CA VAL A 122 -6.37 0.51 -7.65
C VAL A 122 -6.66 -0.96 -7.85
N ASP A 123 -7.79 -1.23 -8.47
CA ASP A 123 -8.35 -2.56 -8.61
C ASP A 123 -9.05 -2.62 -9.97
N ASP A 124 -9.13 -3.80 -10.57
CA ASP A 124 -9.82 -3.99 -11.85
C ASP A 124 -11.31 -4.32 -11.70
N ARG A 125 -11.79 -4.33 -10.48
CA ARG A 125 -13.19 -4.68 -10.17
C ARG A 125 -14.08 -3.49 -9.99
#